data_9c465405db7149b6c8a67156754f016d
#
_entry.id   9c465405db7149b6c8a67156754f016d
#
_cell.length_a   1.000
_cell.length_b   1.000
_cell.length_c   1.000
_cell.angle_alpha   90.00
_cell.angle_beta   90.00
_cell.angle_gamma   90.00
#
_symmetry.space_group_name_H-M   'P 1'
#
loop_
_entity.id
_entity.type
_entity.pdbx_description
1 polymer ?
#
loop_
_entity_poly.entity_id
_entity_poly.type
_entity_poly.pdbx_seq_one_letter_code
_entity_poly.pdbx_strand_id
1 'polypeptide(L)'
;MQKTMRSSRVFKTVVMMLVLVSFITPSLAQHQEPKTENLKLVPDGMEFTVVTIDEISSKTAAEGDPLTFKVAEDVKIDGQTVIAKDTIVKGLVAQSKKAGMMGRGGSLGIRVESTTTVDSQKLKLRSTKGKEGDDKTGTTVALVVLFGPLGFLKKGKNAVIKPGTQIKVYTDEEKKVALKS
;
A
#
# COMPACT_ATOMS: atom_id res chain seq x y z
N MET A 1 -36.61 76.64 32.04
CA MET A 1 -35.46 76.20 31.23
C MET A 1 -34.80 74.93 31.85
N GLN A 2 -35.34 73.73 31.67
CA GLN A 2 -34.72 72.48 32.07
C GLN A 2 -35.51 71.30 31.42
N LYS A 3 -35.23 70.89 30.19
CA LYS A 3 -35.90 69.72 29.58
C LYS A 3 -35.04 69.08 28.45
N THR A 4 -33.76 68.85 28.68
CA THR A 4 -32.92 68.19 27.64
C THR A 4 -31.89 67.19 28.15
N MET A 5 -31.94 66.74 29.40
CA MET A 5 -30.93 65.81 29.92
C MET A 5 -31.38 64.35 30.20
N ARG A 6 -32.62 64.01 29.85
CA ARG A 6 -33.13 62.66 30.15
C ARG A 6 -33.12 61.70 28.96
N SER A 7 -32.92 62.19 27.74
CA SER A 7 -32.95 61.42 26.49
C SER A 7 -31.66 60.66 26.23
N SER A 8 -30.50 61.15 26.67
CA SER A 8 -29.20 60.60 26.37
C SER A 8 -28.90 59.24 27.04
N ARG A 9 -29.46 59.07 28.28
CA ARG A 9 -29.17 57.76 28.98
C ARG A 9 -30.00 56.62 28.48
N VAL A 10 -31.27 56.87 28.11
CA VAL A 10 -32.15 55.84 27.54
C VAL A 10 -31.66 55.42 26.14
N PHE A 11 -31.19 56.38 25.34
CA PHE A 11 -30.63 56.10 24.00
C PHE A 11 -29.32 55.26 24.05
N LYS A 12 -28.44 55.55 25.05
CA LYS A 12 -27.22 54.77 25.26
C LYS A 12 -27.51 53.34 25.74
N THR A 13 -28.51 53.14 26.58
CA THR A 13 -28.89 51.79 27.03
C THR A 13 -29.57 50.97 25.94
N VAL A 14 -30.37 51.55 25.07
CA VAL A 14 -31.01 50.88 23.93
C VAL A 14 -29.97 50.49 22.88
N VAL A 15 -29.01 51.36 22.57
CA VAL A 15 -27.91 51.07 21.63
C VAL A 15 -26.98 49.99 22.19
N MET A 16 -26.69 49.98 23.50
CA MET A 16 -25.87 49.00 24.15
C MET A 16 -26.57 47.61 24.20
N MET A 17 -27.91 47.60 24.33
CA MET A 17 -28.70 46.36 24.31
C MET A 17 -28.83 45.76 22.89
N LEU A 18 -28.86 46.62 21.84
CA LEU A 18 -28.88 46.16 20.42
C LEU A 18 -27.55 45.58 19.97
N VAL A 19 -26.42 46.03 20.50
CA VAL A 19 -25.09 45.49 20.20
C VAL A 19 -24.87 44.09 20.82
N LEU A 20 -25.49 43.82 22.00
CA LEU A 20 -25.37 42.54 22.69
C LEU A 20 -26.18 41.42 22.05
N VAL A 21 -27.18 41.70 21.22
CA VAL A 21 -28.01 40.71 20.53
C VAL A 21 -27.33 40.20 19.22
N SER A 22 -26.33 40.93 18.68
CA SER A 22 -25.65 40.58 17.44
C SER A 22 -24.61 39.45 17.55
N PHE A 23 -24.33 38.92 18.75
CA PHE A 23 -23.35 37.87 18.94
C PHE A 23 -23.92 36.46 19.15
N ILE A 24 -25.24 36.30 19.05
CA ILE A 24 -25.86 34.97 19.04
C ILE A 24 -26.09 34.57 17.57
N THR A 25 -25.00 34.36 16.81
CA THR A 25 -25.07 33.56 15.62
C THR A 25 -25.20 32.09 16.07
N PRO A 26 -26.30 31.39 15.77
CA PRO A 26 -26.27 29.94 15.93
C PRO A 26 -25.18 29.44 15.00
N SER A 27 -24.10 28.91 15.58
CA SER A 27 -23.18 28.07 14.88
C SER A 27 -24.04 26.91 14.36
N LEU A 28 -24.44 27.00 13.10
CA LEU A 28 -24.95 25.85 12.36
C LEU A 28 -23.80 24.85 12.41
N ALA A 29 -23.84 23.97 13.41
CA ALA A 29 -23.05 22.78 13.41
C ALA A 29 -23.35 22.12 12.07
N GLN A 30 -22.42 22.25 11.13
CA GLN A 30 -22.46 21.46 9.90
C GLN A 30 -22.45 20.01 10.37
N HIS A 31 -23.63 19.43 10.40
CA HIS A 31 -23.79 18.00 10.52
C HIS A 31 -23.19 17.44 9.24
N GLN A 32 -21.88 17.16 9.29
CA GLN A 32 -21.25 16.33 8.27
C GLN A 32 -21.92 14.99 8.40
N GLU A 33 -22.84 14.74 7.49
CA GLU A 33 -23.37 13.39 7.28
C GLU A 33 -22.16 12.45 7.22
N PRO A 34 -22.15 11.34 7.97
CA PRO A 34 -21.10 10.38 7.89
C PRO A 34 -21.03 9.95 6.42
N LYS A 35 -19.98 10.38 5.71
CA LYS A 35 -19.68 9.91 4.36
C LYS A 35 -19.68 8.40 4.45
N THR A 36 -20.67 7.75 3.87
CA THR A 36 -20.78 6.29 3.83
C THR A 36 -19.54 5.79 3.11
N GLU A 37 -18.50 5.47 3.86
CA GLU A 37 -17.30 4.88 3.30
C GLU A 37 -17.68 3.50 2.79
N ASN A 38 -17.66 3.32 1.48
CA ASN A 38 -17.75 2.01 0.86
C ASN A 38 -16.53 1.20 1.25
N LEU A 39 -16.61 0.51 2.38
CA LEU A 39 -15.54 -0.36 2.86
C LEU A 39 -15.60 -1.69 2.13
N LYS A 40 -14.50 -2.07 1.50
CA LYS A 40 -14.30 -3.42 0.95
C LYS A 40 -13.30 -4.19 1.78
N LEU A 41 -13.61 -5.44 2.03
CA LEU A 41 -12.75 -6.35 2.77
C LEU A 41 -11.83 -7.08 1.80
N VAL A 42 -10.54 -6.80 1.87
CA VAL A 42 -9.50 -7.60 1.20
C VAL A 42 -9.23 -8.81 2.08
N PRO A 43 -9.51 -10.03 1.62
CA PRO A 43 -9.28 -11.22 2.41
C PRO A 43 -7.79 -11.58 2.49
N ASP A 44 -7.39 -12.31 3.54
CA ASP A 44 -6.10 -12.99 3.59
C ASP A 44 -6.01 -14.05 2.47
N GLY A 45 -4.83 -14.20 1.86
CA GLY A 45 -4.58 -15.19 0.80
C GLY A 45 -5.16 -14.85 -0.58
N MET A 46 -5.60 -13.62 -0.80
CA MET A 46 -6.01 -13.14 -2.12
C MET A 46 -4.82 -13.08 -3.06
N GLU A 47 -4.91 -13.80 -4.19
CA GLU A 47 -3.86 -13.87 -5.21
C GLU A 47 -3.96 -12.70 -6.19
N PHE A 48 -2.82 -12.11 -6.52
CA PHE A 48 -2.68 -11.21 -7.67
C PHE A 48 -1.26 -11.25 -8.24
N THR A 49 -1.04 -10.61 -9.39
CA THR A 49 0.24 -10.64 -10.10
C THR A 49 0.97 -9.32 -9.98
N VAL A 50 2.26 -9.39 -9.72
CA VAL A 50 3.19 -8.25 -9.78
C VAL A 50 4.24 -8.49 -10.85
N VAL A 51 4.84 -7.42 -11.36
CA VAL A 51 5.91 -7.47 -12.37
C VAL A 51 7.17 -6.79 -11.85
N THR A 52 8.32 -7.33 -12.19
CA THR A 52 9.62 -6.71 -11.92
C THR A 52 9.81 -5.48 -12.78
N ILE A 53 10.36 -4.40 -12.20
CA ILE A 53 10.68 -3.16 -12.90
C ILE A 53 12.09 -3.26 -13.49
N ASP A 54 13.04 -3.67 -12.66
CA ASP A 54 14.47 -3.70 -13.00
C ASP A 54 14.98 -5.14 -13.17
N GLU A 55 16.15 -5.27 -13.84
CA GLU A 55 16.88 -6.53 -13.87
C GLU A 55 17.53 -6.79 -12.51
N ILE A 56 17.32 -7.99 -11.97
CA ILE A 56 17.91 -8.43 -10.71
C ILE A 56 18.86 -9.58 -11.02
N SER A 57 20.14 -9.46 -10.66
CA SER A 57 21.16 -10.47 -10.95
C SER A 57 21.89 -10.93 -9.69
N SER A 58 22.06 -12.22 -9.51
CA SER A 58 22.85 -12.79 -8.41
C SER A 58 24.34 -12.40 -8.46
N LYS A 59 24.79 -11.80 -9.57
CA LYS A 59 26.16 -11.25 -9.69
C LYS A 59 26.34 -9.97 -8.85
N THR A 60 25.32 -9.13 -8.80
CA THR A 60 25.34 -7.80 -8.21
C THR A 60 24.51 -7.66 -6.96
N ALA A 61 23.36 -8.34 -6.90
CA ALA A 61 22.45 -8.26 -5.77
C ALA A 61 23.03 -8.92 -4.51
N ALA A 62 22.87 -8.26 -3.38
CA ALA A 62 23.18 -8.79 -2.06
C ALA A 62 21.88 -9.17 -1.31
N GLU A 63 21.98 -10.07 -0.35
CA GLU A 63 20.88 -10.42 0.55
C GLU A 63 20.49 -9.20 1.38
N GLY A 64 19.17 -8.91 1.44
CA GLY A 64 18.63 -7.71 2.07
C GLY A 64 18.49 -6.49 1.15
N ASP A 65 19.01 -6.54 -0.09
CA ASP A 65 18.83 -5.43 -1.04
C ASP A 65 17.34 -5.17 -1.30
N PRO A 66 16.89 -3.90 -1.28
CA PRO A 66 15.51 -3.56 -1.53
C PRO A 66 15.16 -3.78 -3.01
N LEU A 67 13.98 -4.34 -3.25
CA LEU A 67 13.42 -4.56 -4.57
C LEU A 67 12.09 -3.82 -4.73
N THR A 68 11.83 -3.39 -5.97
CA THR A 68 10.60 -2.71 -6.33
C THR A 68 9.92 -3.46 -7.48
N PHE A 69 8.63 -3.69 -7.32
CA PHE A 69 7.76 -4.30 -8.32
C PHE A 69 6.57 -3.38 -8.56
N LYS A 70 5.76 -3.70 -9.57
CA LYS A 70 4.47 -3.04 -9.85
C LYS A 70 3.36 -4.07 -9.92
N VAL A 71 2.18 -3.68 -9.51
CA VAL A 71 0.96 -4.47 -9.73
C VAL A 71 0.68 -4.56 -11.23
N ALA A 72 0.47 -5.77 -11.75
CA ALA A 72 0.32 -6.00 -13.19
C ALA A 72 -1.01 -5.46 -13.75
N GLU A 73 -2.07 -5.55 -12.95
CA GLU A 73 -3.44 -5.17 -13.32
C GLU A 73 -4.23 -4.73 -12.08
N ASP A 74 -5.37 -4.06 -12.29
CA ASP A 74 -6.25 -3.68 -11.19
C ASP A 74 -6.75 -4.89 -10.41
N VAL A 75 -6.50 -4.90 -9.10
CA VAL A 75 -7.04 -5.91 -8.20
C VAL A 75 -8.42 -5.44 -7.72
N LYS A 76 -9.45 -6.21 -8.07
CA LYS A 76 -10.85 -5.84 -7.81
C LYS A 76 -11.54 -6.83 -6.88
N ILE A 77 -12.44 -6.28 -6.04
CA ILE A 77 -13.38 -7.05 -5.22
C ILE A 77 -14.77 -6.52 -5.53
N ASP A 78 -15.69 -7.40 -5.91
CA ASP A 78 -17.06 -7.04 -6.32
C ASP A 78 -17.09 -5.91 -7.38
N GLY A 79 -16.18 -5.96 -8.36
CA GLY A 79 -16.06 -4.97 -9.43
C GLY A 79 -15.38 -3.65 -9.05
N GLN A 80 -15.01 -3.46 -7.76
CA GLN A 80 -14.38 -2.23 -7.28
C GLN A 80 -12.88 -2.45 -7.06
N THR A 81 -12.05 -1.53 -7.56
CA THR A 81 -10.59 -1.60 -7.46
C THR A 81 -10.14 -1.32 -6.02
N VAL A 82 -9.45 -2.27 -5.41
CA VAL A 82 -8.85 -2.16 -4.07
C VAL A 82 -7.34 -1.90 -4.12
N ILE A 83 -6.67 -2.37 -5.17
CA ILE A 83 -5.27 -2.03 -5.47
C ILE A 83 -5.20 -1.68 -6.95
N ALA A 84 -4.73 -0.49 -7.28
CA ALA A 84 -4.64 -0.03 -8.65
C ALA A 84 -3.46 -0.69 -9.39
N LYS A 85 -3.61 -0.87 -10.70
CA LYS A 85 -2.50 -1.21 -11.58
C LYS A 85 -1.34 -0.22 -11.40
N ASP A 86 -0.12 -0.69 -11.66
CA ASP A 86 1.13 0.07 -11.50
C ASP A 86 1.43 0.54 -10.06
N THR A 87 0.63 0.16 -9.06
CA THR A 87 0.93 0.43 -7.65
C THR A 87 2.26 -0.24 -7.28
N ILE A 88 3.10 0.50 -6.56
CA ILE A 88 4.41 0.03 -6.13
C ILE A 88 4.27 -1.07 -5.07
N VAL A 89 5.00 -2.14 -5.28
CA VAL A 89 5.12 -3.27 -4.36
C VAL A 89 6.57 -3.34 -3.90
N LYS A 90 6.77 -3.38 -2.59
CA LYS A 90 8.09 -3.46 -1.96
C LYS A 90 8.45 -4.90 -1.64
N GLY A 91 9.71 -5.22 -1.82
CA GLY A 91 10.29 -6.49 -1.44
C GLY A 91 11.78 -6.38 -1.21
N LEU A 92 12.43 -7.49 -1.04
CA LEU A 92 13.88 -7.60 -0.86
C LEU A 92 14.44 -8.87 -1.47
N VAL A 93 15.76 -8.88 -1.65
CA VAL A 93 16.52 -10.07 -1.99
C VAL A 93 16.61 -10.96 -0.74
N ALA A 94 15.94 -12.11 -0.77
CA ALA A 94 15.94 -13.05 0.34
C ALA A 94 17.18 -13.93 0.37
N GLN A 95 17.73 -14.23 -0.81
CA GLN A 95 18.95 -15.02 -0.97
C GLN A 95 19.64 -14.65 -2.27
N SER A 96 20.97 -14.52 -2.23
CA SER A 96 21.78 -14.32 -3.43
C SER A 96 23.08 -15.13 -3.34
N LYS A 97 23.32 -15.97 -4.34
CA LYS A 97 24.60 -16.69 -4.50
C LYS A 97 25.13 -16.46 -5.90
N LYS A 98 26.32 -15.93 -5.99
CA LYS A 98 27.03 -15.76 -7.28
C LYS A 98 27.39 -17.12 -7.88
N ALA A 99 27.46 -17.17 -9.20
CA ALA A 99 28.01 -18.32 -9.89
C ALA A 99 29.47 -18.56 -9.45
N GLY A 100 29.81 -19.81 -9.20
CA GLY A 100 31.13 -20.21 -8.71
C GLY A 100 31.95 -20.94 -9.76
N MET A 101 33.18 -21.27 -9.36
CA MET A 101 34.06 -22.17 -10.14
C MET A 101 33.46 -23.57 -10.27
N MET A 102 33.99 -24.38 -11.19
CA MET A 102 33.57 -25.76 -11.45
C MET A 102 32.10 -25.93 -11.89
N GLY A 103 31.56 -24.92 -12.62
CA GLY A 103 30.22 -25.01 -13.18
C GLY A 103 29.06 -24.79 -12.18
N ARG A 104 29.31 -24.31 -10.98
CA ARG A 104 28.25 -23.98 -10.02
C ARG A 104 27.46 -22.76 -10.47
N GLY A 105 26.16 -22.94 -10.74
CA GLY A 105 25.24 -21.83 -11.07
C GLY A 105 25.00 -20.92 -9.88
N GLY A 106 24.73 -19.64 -10.16
CA GLY A 106 24.23 -18.71 -9.17
C GLY A 106 22.76 -18.98 -8.82
N SER A 107 22.32 -18.54 -7.65
CA SER A 107 20.91 -18.58 -7.24
C SER A 107 20.46 -17.23 -6.73
N LEU A 108 19.17 -16.94 -6.92
CA LEU A 108 18.55 -15.68 -6.49
C LEU A 108 17.15 -15.99 -5.96
N GLY A 109 16.90 -15.60 -4.72
CA GLY A 109 15.60 -15.67 -4.08
C GLY A 109 15.12 -14.24 -3.77
N ILE A 110 13.84 -14.00 -3.95
CA ILE A 110 13.20 -12.71 -3.62
C ILE A 110 12.06 -12.93 -2.64
N ARG A 111 11.79 -11.92 -1.83
CA ARG A 111 10.63 -11.85 -0.94
C ARG A 111 9.84 -10.59 -1.24
N VAL A 112 8.54 -10.73 -1.39
CA VAL A 112 7.62 -9.61 -1.48
C VAL A 112 7.09 -9.31 -0.07
N GLU A 113 7.03 -8.04 0.30
CA GLU A 113 6.70 -7.64 1.68
C GLU A 113 5.37 -6.88 1.78
N SER A 114 5.17 -5.89 0.93
CA SER A 114 3.99 -5.04 1.05
C SER A 114 3.70 -4.20 -0.18
N THR A 115 2.43 -3.80 -0.28
CA THR A 115 1.94 -2.81 -1.24
C THR A 115 1.06 -1.77 -0.55
N THR A 116 0.46 -0.88 -1.32
CA THR A 116 -0.45 0.15 -0.84
C THR A 116 -1.81 -0.03 -1.53
N THR A 117 -2.90 0.06 -0.78
CA THR A 117 -4.27 0.05 -1.28
C THR A 117 -4.68 1.42 -1.82
N VAL A 118 -5.84 1.52 -2.50
CA VAL A 118 -6.33 2.79 -3.09
C VAL A 118 -6.62 3.88 -2.06
N ASP A 119 -6.83 3.52 -0.80
CA ASP A 119 -6.98 4.43 0.34
C ASP A 119 -5.66 4.74 1.07
N SER A 120 -4.54 4.36 0.45
CA SER A 120 -3.18 4.61 0.97
C SER A 120 -2.79 3.80 2.21
N GLN A 121 -3.53 2.75 2.54
CA GLN A 121 -3.13 1.85 3.63
C GLN A 121 -2.06 0.86 3.16
N LYS A 122 -1.10 0.56 4.04
CA LYS A 122 -0.11 -0.50 3.79
C LYS A 122 -0.79 -1.86 3.94
N LEU A 123 -0.63 -2.73 2.95
CA LEU A 123 -1.10 -4.11 2.92
C LEU A 123 0.11 -5.05 2.88
N LYS A 124 0.18 -6.00 3.81
CA LYS A 124 1.23 -7.01 3.84
C LYS A 124 1.00 -8.07 2.78
N LEU A 125 2.10 -8.55 2.22
CA LEU A 125 2.10 -9.56 1.18
C LEU A 125 3.03 -10.71 1.53
N ARG A 126 2.74 -11.88 0.95
CA ARG A 126 3.61 -13.05 0.97
C ARG A 126 3.73 -13.64 -0.42
N SER A 127 4.79 -14.37 -0.62
CA SER A 127 5.10 -14.99 -1.92
C SER A 127 4.55 -16.41 -2.06
N THR A 128 3.93 -16.97 -1.03
CA THR A 128 3.36 -18.32 -1.03
C THR A 128 1.91 -18.32 -0.56
N LYS A 129 1.13 -19.30 -1.01
CA LYS A 129 -0.30 -19.41 -0.69
C LYS A 129 -0.58 -19.78 0.77
N GLY A 130 0.32 -20.50 1.45
CA GLY A 130 0.19 -20.87 2.86
C GLY A 130 0.60 -19.75 3.80
N LYS A 131 0.04 -19.70 5.02
CA LYS A 131 0.62 -18.89 6.10
C LYS A 131 1.96 -19.51 6.48
N GLU A 132 3.00 -18.69 6.56
CA GLU A 132 4.24 -19.12 7.19
C GLU A 132 3.95 -19.37 8.68
N GLY A 133 4.26 -20.57 9.15
CA GLY A 133 4.46 -20.78 10.58
C GLY A 133 5.67 -19.96 11.05
N ASP A 134 5.76 -19.68 12.35
CA ASP A 134 6.76 -18.80 13.00
C ASP A 134 8.24 -19.14 12.76
N ASP A 135 8.56 -20.04 11.84
CA ASP A 135 9.91 -20.34 11.44
C ASP A 135 10.50 -19.17 10.65
N LYS A 136 11.53 -18.57 11.23
CA LYS A 136 12.32 -17.44 10.70
C LYS A 136 12.99 -17.71 9.33
N THR A 137 12.70 -18.83 8.72
CA THR A 137 13.12 -19.22 7.37
C THR A 137 12.06 -18.73 6.39
N GLY A 138 11.93 -17.40 6.30
CA GLY A 138 10.95 -16.76 5.43
C GLY A 138 10.93 -17.40 4.04
N THR A 139 9.75 -17.76 3.60
CA THR A 139 9.52 -18.49 2.36
C THR A 139 10.09 -17.71 1.18
N THR A 140 11.31 -18.07 0.84
CA THR A 140 11.96 -17.65 -0.38
C THR A 140 11.19 -18.31 -1.50
N VAL A 141 10.45 -17.56 -2.33
CA VAL A 141 10.06 -18.06 -3.63
C VAL A 141 11.35 -18.28 -4.39
N ALA A 142 11.84 -19.50 -4.32
CA ALA A 142 12.82 -19.93 -5.29
C ALA A 142 12.14 -19.79 -6.65
N LEU A 143 12.59 -18.85 -7.45
CA LEU A 143 12.11 -18.60 -8.82
C LEU A 143 12.22 -19.83 -9.74
N VAL A 144 12.75 -20.91 -9.21
CA VAL A 144 12.80 -22.26 -9.76
C VAL A 144 11.45 -22.72 -10.33
N VAL A 145 10.35 -22.33 -9.69
CA VAL A 145 9.01 -22.82 -10.06
C VAL A 145 8.44 -22.10 -11.29
N LEU A 146 8.85 -20.85 -11.55
CA LEU A 146 8.29 -20.07 -12.66
C LEU A 146 9.02 -20.23 -13.99
N PHE A 147 10.28 -20.66 -13.99
CA PHE A 147 11.06 -20.79 -15.22
C PHE A 147 11.20 -22.23 -15.71
N GLY A 148 10.62 -23.21 -15.02
CA GLY A 148 10.72 -24.61 -15.36
C GLY A 148 12.18 -25.14 -15.36
N PRO A 149 12.42 -26.42 -15.65
CA PRO A 149 13.74 -27.04 -15.58
C PRO A 149 14.76 -26.48 -16.59
N LEU A 150 14.35 -25.72 -17.58
CA LEU A 150 15.24 -25.13 -18.59
C LEU A 150 16.07 -23.93 -18.09
N GLY A 151 15.70 -23.28 -16.96
CA GLY A 151 16.49 -22.21 -16.37
C GLY A 151 17.82 -22.67 -15.73
N PHE A 152 17.95 -23.97 -15.44
CA PHE A 152 19.10 -24.54 -14.71
C PHE A 152 20.22 -25.10 -15.61
N LEU A 153 20.02 -25.22 -16.91
CA LEU A 153 20.92 -26.00 -17.77
C LEU A 153 22.16 -25.25 -18.26
N LYS A 154 22.39 -23.99 -17.85
CA LYS A 154 23.66 -23.32 -18.19
C LYS A 154 24.61 -23.29 -16.98
N LYS A 155 25.46 -24.34 -16.92
CA LYS A 155 26.55 -24.46 -15.94
C LYS A 155 27.34 -23.15 -15.81
N GLY A 156 27.48 -22.63 -14.59
CA GLY A 156 28.38 -21.51 -14.29
C GLY A 156 27.87 -20.09 -14.61
N LYS A 157 26.58 -19.89 -14.87
CA LYS A 157 26.00 -18.54 -15.06
C LYS A 157 25.28 -18.03 -13.82
N ASN A 158 25.31 -16.71 -13.62
CA ASN A 158 24.53 -16.06 -12.57
C ASN A 158 23.03 -16.19 -12.86
N ALA A 159 22.23 -16.26 -11.79
CA ALA A 159 20.77 -16.17 -11.90
C ALA A 159 20.39 -14.74 -12.24
N VAL A 160 19.45 -14.55 -13.17
CA VAL A 160 18.97 -13.22 -13.60
C VAL A 160 17.45 -13.26 -13.72
N ILE A 161 16.80 -12.30 -13.11
CA ILE A 161 15.38 -12.01 -13.29
C ILE A 161 15.28 -10.78 -14.20
N LYS A 162 14.60 -10.93 -15.32
CA LYS A 162 14.46 -9.85 -16.30
C LYS A 162 13.33 -8.88 -15.91
N PRO A 163 13.40 -7.59 -16.31
CA PRO A 163 12.26 -6.69 -16.22
C PRO A 163 11.03 -7.29 -16.90
N GLY A 164 9.84 -7.03 -16.35
CA GLY A 164 8.58 -7.58 -16.84
C GLY A 164 8.30 -9.03 -16.42
N THR A 165 9.16 -9.65 -15.60
CA THR A 165 8.87 -10.98 -15.06
C THR A 165 7.66 -10.92 -14.13
N GLN A 166 6.67 -11.77 -14.41
CA GLN A 166 5.44 -11.86 -13.60
C GLN A 166 5.63 -12.79 -12.41
N ILE A 167 5.17 -12.36 -11.25
CA ILE A 167 5.26 -13.09 -10.00
C ILE A 167 3.88 -13.07 -9.33
N LYS A 168 3.39 -14.24 -8.92
CA LYS A 168 2.18 -14.37 -8.13
C LYS A 168 2.48 -14.07 -6.67
N VAL A 169 1.66 -13.23 -6.07
CA VAL A 169 1.75 -12.85 -4.66
C VAL A 169 0.39 -12.99 -4.00
N TYR A 170 0.39 -13.07 -2.69
CA TYR A 170 -0.82 -13.25 -1.88
C TYR A 170 -0.85 -12.20 -0.78
N THR A 171 -2.04 -11.73 -0.42
CA THR A 171 -2.22 -10.92 0.78
C THR A 171 -1.87 -11.75 2.02
N ASP A 172 -1.25 -11.12 3.02
CA ASP A 172 -0.82 -11.76 4.28
C ASP A 172 -1.59 -11.24 5.50
N GLU A 173 -2.67 -10.54 5.25
CA GLU A 173 -3.59 -10.04 6.27
C GLU A 173 -4.95 -9.72 5.66
N GLU A 174 -5.98 -9.76 6.48
CA GLU A 174 -7.29 -9.21 6.15
C GLU A 174 -7.28 -7.69 6.34
N LYS A 175 -7.80 -6.92 5.38
CA LYS A 175 -7.78 -5.46 5.41
C LYS A 175 -9.07 -4.84 4.91
N LYS A 176 -9.63 -3.90 5.68
CA LYS A 176 -10.75 -3.06 5.23
C LYS A 176 -10.20 -1.86 4.47
N VAL A 177 -10.60 -1.70 3.23
CA VAL A 177 -10.16 -0.63 2.31
C VAL A 177 -11.33 0.30 2.05
N ALA A 178 -11.12 1.60 2.30
CA ALA A 178 -12.11 2.63 2.02
C ALA A 178 -12.03 3.03 0.54
N LEU A 179 -13.13 2.86 -0.18
CA LEU A 179 -13.20 3.25 -1.58
C LEU A 179 -13.68 4.69 -1.69
N LYS A 180 -12.95 5.51 -2.43
CA LYS A 180 -13.41 6.85 -2.79
C LYS A 180 -14.56 6.70 -3.79
N SER A 181 -15.75 7.15 -3.40
CA SER A 181 -16.88 7.33 -4.31
C SER A 181 -16.62 8.48 -5.28
#